data_e1b5a8af43eb9692324f9dfc160fc68a
#
_entry.id   e1b5a8af43eb9692324f9dfc160fc68a
#
_cell.length_a   1.000
_cell.length_b   1.000
_cell.length_c   1.000
_cell.angle_alpha   90.00
_cell.angle_beta   90.00
_cell.angle_gamma   90.00
#
_symmetry.space_group_name_H-M   'P 1'
#
loop_
_entity.id
_entity.type
_entity.pdbx_description
1 polymer ?
#
loop_
_entity_poly.entity_id
_entity_poly.type
_entity_poly.pdbx_seq_one_letter_code
_entity_poly.pdbx_strand_id
1 'polypeptide(L)'
;MDRDSLAVSEALGRAVAVSGLSQAAFATALGTSASRFSTYRSGKTKPTAQFFLRAGRIASALQAAREYRILTAPATAAAIREATDVEWAWRVLLQGRDHLRLLLARHDGAEAAWEAAPATTGQTAFDTLLATLTAREFAAAGEDPPTWTEVEPLAEPWIPDHPFLSRDEIIAQTPDYLARLNIFVPARDLVTA
;
A
#
# COMPACT_ATOMS: atom_id res chain seq x y z
N MET A 1 11.39 -27.70 19.28
CA MET A 1 10.59 -27.28 18.11
C MET A 1 10.54 -28.49 17.17
N ASP A 2 9.35 -28.91 16.75
CA ASP A 2 9.22 -30.02 15.80
C ASP A 2 9.71 -29.60 14.40
N ARG A 3 9.90 -30.59 13.51
CA ARG A 3 10.46 -30.40 12.16
C ARG A 3 9.65 -29.39 11.32
N ASP A 4 8.32 -29.47 11.39
CA ASP A 4 7.44 -28.62 10.60
C ASP A 4 7.46 -27.17 11.11
N SER A 5 7.48 -26.99 12.42
CA SER A 5 7.63 -25.65 13.03
C SER A 5 8.97 -25.01 12.68
N LEU A 6 10.05 -25.79 12.58
CA LEU A 6 11.34 -25.30 12.11
C LEU A 6 11.28 -24.86 10.65
N ALA A 7 10.68 -25.68 9.78
CA ALA A 7 10.53 -25.38 8.36
C ALA A 7 9.72 -24.10 8.13
N VAL A 8 8.63 -23.89 8.89
CA VAL A 8 7.82 -22.64 8.83
C VAL A 8 8.65 -21.44 9.29
N SER A 9 9.39 -21.55 10.39
CA SER A 9 10.27 -20.49 10.90
C SER A 9 11.32 -20.06 9.89
N GLU A 10 11.99 -21.03 9.26
CA GLU A 10 12.99 -20.79 8.22
C GLU A 10 12.37 -20.15 6.96
N ALA A 11 11.21 -20.65 6.53
CA ALA A 11 10.51 -20.10 5.37
C ALA A 11 10.07 -18.64 5.60
N LEU A 12 9.56 -18.30 6.79
CA LEU A 12 9.26 -16.91 7.16
C LEU A 12 10.53 -16.05 7.21
N GLY A 13 11.66 -16.63 7.64
CA GLY A 13 12.96 -15.96 7.59
C GLY A 13 13.40 -15.63 6.17
N ARG A 14 13.27 -16.60 5.27
CA ARG A 14 13.54 -16.39 3.84
C ARG A 14 12.60 -15.34 3.23
N ALA A 15 11.30 -15.36 3.58
CA ALA A 15 10.33 -14.36 3.11
C ALA A 15 10.76 -12.95 3.52
N VAL A 16 11.20 -12.73 4.76
CA VAL A 16 11.76 -11.42 5.18
C VAL A 16 12.95 -11.02 4.32
N ALA A 17 13.92 -11.92 4.14
CA ALA A 17 15.12 -11.63 3.35
C ALA A 17 14.77 -11.30 1.88
N VAL A 18 13.90 -12.08 1.26
CA VAL A 18 13.42 -11.91 -0.12
C VAL A 18 12.65 -10.60 -0.28
N SER A 19 11.80 -10.25 0.69
CA SER A 19 11.02 -9.00 0.64
C SER A 19 11.86 -7.73 0.60
N GLY A 20 13.11 -7.78 1.08
CA GLY A 20 13.99 -6.62 1.22
C GLY A 20 13.57 -5.64 2.32
N LEU A 21 12.58 -6.00 3.12
CA LEU A 21 12.12 -5.21 4.25
C LEU A 21 12.80 -5.69 5.56
N SER A 22 12.87 -4.80 6.54
CA SER A 22 13.18 -5.23 7.90
C SER A 22 12.08 -6.16 8.42
N GLN A 23 12.36 -7.00 9.42
CA GLN A 23 11.36 -7.88 10.02
C GLN A 23 10.13 -7.10 10.54
N ALA A 24 10.36 -5.93 11.13
CA ALA A 24 9.26 -5.07 11.62
C ALA A 24 8.42 -4.51 10.47
N ALA A 25 9.06 -4.00 9.42
CA ALA A 25 8.36 -3.50 8.24
C ALA A 25 7.61 -4.61 7.50
N PHE A 26 8.18 -5.82 7.42
CA PHE A 26 7.49 -6.97 6.81
C PHE A 26 6.30 -7.44 7.65
N ALA A 27 6.38 -7.40 8.98
CA ALA A 27 5.23 -7.65 9.85
C ALA A 27 4.10 -6.65 9.58
N THR A 28 4.42 -5.35 9.50
CA THR A 28 3.46 -4.30 9.12
C THR A 28 2.85 -4.58 7.75
N ALA A 29 3.67 -4.90 6.76
CA ALA A 29 3.21 -5.24 5.40
C ALA A 29 2.23 -6.42 5.37
N LEU A 30 2.35 -7.35 6.31
CA LEU A 30 1.43 -8.48 6.48
C LEU A 30 0.22 -8.17 7.37
N GLY A 31 0.06 -6.94 7.84
CA GLY A 31 -1.04 -6.55 8.74
C GLY A 31 -0.94 -7.17 10.13
N THR A 32 0.28 -7.44 10.62
CA THR A 32 0.50 -7.99 11.96
C THR A 32 1.53 -7.18 12.76
N SER A 33 1.55 -7.35 14.07
CA SER A 33 2.57 -6.70 14.90
C SER A 33 3.93 -7.38 14.80
N ALA A 34 5.01 -6.60 14.96
CA ALA A 34 6.38 -7.13 15.01
C ALA A 34 6.54 -8.19 16.11
N SER A 35 5.89 -8.02 17.27
CA SER A 35 5.88 -8.99 18.35
C SER A 35 5.24 -10.32 17.94
N ARG A 36 4.04 -10.26 17.33
CA ARG A 36 3.34 -11.47 16.87
C ARG A 36 4.13 -12.19 15.77
N PHE A 37 4.67 -11.45 14.82
CA PHE A 37 5.53 -12.04 13.79
C PHE A 37 6.77 -12.70 14.38
N SER A 38 7.39 -12.10 15.41
CA SER A 38 8.50 -12.69 16.14
C SER A 38 8.15 -14.03 16.81
N THR A 39 6.91 -14.19 17.35
CA THR A 39 6.46 -15.47 17.90
C THR A 39 6.30 -16.56 16.85
N TYR A 40 5.90 -16.21 15.62
CA TYR A 40 5.87 -17.12 14.47
C TYR A 40 7.28 -17.54 14.06
N ARG A 41 8.22 -16.58 13.96
CA ARG A 41 9.61 -16.81 13.63
C ARG A 41 10.37 -17.67 14.66
N SER A 42 10.01 -17.56 15.92
CA SER A 42 10.62 -18.38 16.99
C SER A 42 9.94 -19.74 17.20
N GLY A 43 8.87 -20.02 16.44
CA GLY A 43 8.09 -21.26 16.59
C GLY A 43 7.25 -21.33 17.88
N LYS A 44 7.18 -20.25 18.65
CA LYS A 44 6.34 -20.18 19.87
C LYS A 44 4.85 -20.23 19.55
N THR A 45 4.46 -19.71 18.38
CA THR A 45 3.09 -19.72 17.90
C THR A 45 3.09 -20.19 16.44
N LYS A 46 2.12 -21.01 16.05
CA LYS A 46 1.97 -21.44 14.66
C LYS A 46 1.12 -20.42 13.91
N PRO A 47 1.58 -19.89 12.76
CA PRO A 47 0.75 -19.07 11.90
C PRO A 47 -0.34 -19.93 11.25
N THR A 48 -1.44 -19.29 10.80
CA THR A 48 -2.41 -19.97 9.93
C THR A 48 -1.79 -20.27 8.57
N ALA A 49 -2.30 -21.28 7.87
CA ALA A 49 -1.84 -21.61 6.52
C ALA A 49 -2.04 -20.40 5.57
N GLN A 50 -3.15 -19.69 5.69
CA GLN A 50 -3.44 -18.48 4.90
C GLN A 50 -2.38 -17.39 5.12
N PHE A 51 -2.04 -17.10 6.38
CA PHE A 51 -0.98 -16.14 6.72
C PHE A 51 0.36 -16.55 6.12
N PHE A 52 0.71 -17.82 6.24
CA PHE A 52 1.97 -18.34 5.73
C PHE A 52 2.08 -18.23 4.20
N LEU A 53 1.04 -18.64 3.48
CA LEU A 53 0.98 -18.54 2.02
C LEU A 53 1.03 -17.08 1.55
N ARG A 54 0.26 -16.19 2.21
CA ARG A 54 0.27 -14.75 1.93
C ARG A 54 1.65 -14.14 2.14
N ALA A 55 2.35 -14.51 3.21
CA ALA A 55 3.70 -14.02 3.47
C ALA A 55 4.69 -14.37 2.34
N GLY A 56 4.63 -15.60 1.82
CA GLY A 56 5.45 -16.03 0.69
C GLY A 56 5.11 -15.28 -0.59
N ARG A 57 3.82 -15.15 -0.92
CA ARG A 57 3.34 -14.45 -2.11
C ARG A 57 3.77 -12.98 -2.12
N ILE A 58 3.49 -12.25 -1.04
CA ILE A 58 3.88 -10.84 -0.90
C ILE A 58 5.40 -10.67 -0.98
N ALA A 59 6.18 -11.53 -0.32
CA ALA A 59 7.65 -11.44 -0.37
C ALA A 59 8.19 -11.58 -1.79
N SER A 60 7.70 -12.55 -2.56
CA SER A 60 8.09 -12.76 -3.95
C SER A 60 7.68 -11.60 -4.85
N ALA A 61 6.46 -11.08 -4.67
CA ALA A 61 5.98 -9.92 -5.43
C ALA A 61 6.78 -8.64 -5.14
N LEU A 62 7.15 -8.40 -3.87
CA LEU A 62 8.02 -7.29 -3.48
C LEU A 62 9.42 -7.42 -4.09
N GLN A 63 9.96 -8.63 -4.22
CA GLN A 63 11.23 -8.86 -4.91
C GLN A 63 11.11 -8.52 -6.38
N ALA A 64 10.11 -9.05 -7.07
CA ALA A 64 9.88 -8.79 -8.49
C ALA A 64 9.69 -7.30 -8.77
N ALA A 65 8.92 -6.59 -7.95
CA ALA A 65 8.71 -5.14 -8.09
C ALA A 65 10.03 -4.36 -7.97
N ARG A 66 10.95 -4.76 -7.07
CA ARG A 66 12.28 -4.14 -6.96
C ARG A 66 13.14 -4.39 -8.20
N GLU A 67 13.16 -5.62 -8.72
CA GLU A 67 13.92 -5.98 -9.92
C GLU A 67 13.48 -5.15 -11.13
N TYR A 68 12.19 -4.89 -11.26
CA TYR A 68 11.62 -4.06 -12.32
C TYR A 68 11.54 -2.56 -11.98
N ARG A 69 12.02 -2.13 -10.81
CA ARG A 69 11.96 -0.73 -10.32
C ARG A 69 10.54 -0.15 -10.30
N ILE A 70 9.58 -0.98 -9.95
CA ILE A 70 8.16 -0.63 -9.84
C ILE A 70 7.87 -0.24 -8.39
N LEU A 71 7.18 0.89 -8.18
CA LEU A 71 6.72 1.29 -6.85
C LEU A 71 5.65 0.31 -6.35
N THR A 72 5.77 -0.05 -5.08
CA THR A 72 4.80 -0.82 -4.31
C THR A 72 4.09 0.09 -3.31
N ALA A 73 3.01 -0.36 -2.66
CA ALA A 73 2.34 0.46 -1.64
C ALA A 73 3.32 0.90 -0.52
N PRO A 74 4.16 0.02 0.07
CA PRO A 74 5.16 0.46 1.05
C PRO A 74 6.19 1.44 0.50
N ALA A 75 6.67 1.24 -0.73
CA ALA A 75 7.64 2.13 -1.36
C ALA A 75 7.04 3.50 -1.68
N THR A 76 5.78 3.54 -2.17
CA THR A 76 5.04 4.77 -2.43
C THR A 76 4.84 5.57 -1.15
N ALA A 77 4.37 4.94 -0.08
CA ALA A 77 4.19 5.61 1.21
C ALA A 77 5.50 6.14 1.79
N ALA A 78 6.59 5.38 1.67
CA ALA A 78 7.90 5.82 2.10
C ALA A 78 8.38 7.05 1.31
N ALA A 79 8.22 7.04 -0.02
CA ALA A 79 8.61 8.16 -0.87
C ALA A 79 7.74 9.42 -0.64
N ILE A 80 6.44 9.26 -0.35
CA ILE A 80 5.57 10.36 0.07
C ILE A 80 6.05 10.95 1.41
N ARG A 81 6.41 10.13 2.39
CA ARG A 81 6.93 10.58 3.68
C ARG A 81 8.23 11.37 3.56
N GLU A 82 9.06 11.02 2.60
CA GLU A 82 10.35 11.67 2.31
C GLU A 82 10.22 12.86 1.36
N ALA A 83 9.02 13.12 0.83
CA ALA A 83 8.77 14.22 -0.09
C ALA A 83 9.02 15.58 0.59
N THR A 84 9.68 16.47 -0.13
CA THR A 84 10.03 17.83 0.36
C THR A 84 8.85 18.78 0.37
N ASP A 85 7.85 18.50 -0.45
CA ASP A 85 6.65 19.32 -0.63
C ASP A 85 5.45 18.48 -1.07
N VAL A 86 4.27 19.08 -1.03
CA VAL A 86 2.99 18.43 -1.39
C VAL A 86 2.94 18.06 -2.88
N GLU A 87 3.53 18.87 -3.74
CA GLU A 87 3.51 18.62 -5.19
C GLU A 87 4.34 17.36 -5.54
N TRP A 88 5.49 17.18 -4.89
CA TRP A 88 6.29 15.98 -5.05
C TRP A 88 5.59 14.74 -4.49
N ALA A 89 5.00 14.86 -3.29
CA ALA A 89 4.20 13.79 -2.70
C ALA A 89 3.05 13.36 -3.62
N TRP A 90 2.39 14.34 -4.26
CA TRP A 90 1.31 14.10 -5.22
C TRP A 90 1.80 13.32 -6.45
N ARG A 91 2.91 13.74 -7.05
CA ARG A 91 3.52 13.05 -8.21
C ARG A 91 3.87 11.60 -7.88
N VAL A 92 4.47 11.36 -6.71
CA VAL A 92 4.81 10.01 -6.25
C VAL A 92 3.56 9.15 -6.05
N LEU A 93 2.51 9.72 -5.46
CA LEU A 93 1.23 9.03 -5.28
C LEU A 93 0.66 8.55 -6.62
N LEU A 94 0.59 9.45 -7.62
CA LEU A 94 0.06 9.13 -8.94
C LEU A 94 0.95 8.13 -9.68
N GLN A 95 2.26 8.27 -9.61
CA GLN A 95 3.19 7.31 -10.19
C GLN A 95 3.03 5.92 -9.56
N GLY A 96 2.87 5.85 -8.23
CA GLY A 96 2.59 4.59 -7.54
C GLY A 96 1.31 3.93 -8.05
N ARG A 97 0.23 4.70 -8.18
CA ARG A 97 -1.04 4.20 -8.75
C ARG A 97 -0.87 3.67 -10.18
N ASP A 98 -0.13 4.37 -11.03
CA ASP A 98 0.09 3.93 -12.41
C ASP A 98 0.92 2.65 -12.47
N HIS A 99 1.88 2.49 -11.57
CA HIS A 99 2.61 1.24 -11.38
C HIS A 99 1.68 0.10 -10.92
N LEU A 100 0.71 0.37 -10.03
CA LEU A 100 -0.30 -0.62 -9.66
C LEU A 100 -1.14 -1.04 -10.88
N ARG A 101 -1.63 -0.08 -11.68
CA ARG A 101 -2.36 -0.37 -12.92
C ARG A 101 -1.57 -1.27 -13.86
N LEU A 102 -0.27 -0.98 -14.02
CA LEU A 102 0.61 -1.80 -14.83
C LEU A 102 0.71 -3.24 -14.30
N LEU A 103 0.83 -3.42 -12.98
CA LEU A 103 0.91 -4.73 -12.36
C LEU A 103 -0.41 -5.50 -12.49
N LEU A 104 -1.54 -4.86 -12.21
CA LEU A 104 -2.87 -5.47 -12.37
C LEU A 104 -3.14 -5.92 -13.80
N ALA A 105 -2.73 -5.11 -14.80
CA ALA A 105 -2.90 -5.46 -16.21
C ALA A 105 -2.03 -6.67 -16.66
N ARG A 106 -0.99 -7.02 -15.92
CA ARG A 106 -0.11 -8.16 -16.24
C ARG A 106 -0.68 -9.51 -15.82
N HIS A 107 -1.49 -9.55 -14.79
CA HIS A 107 -2.08 -10.78 -14.23
C HIS A 107 -1.05 -11.89 -13.96
N ASP A 108 0.14 -11.53 -13.47
CA ASP A 108 1.27 -12.45 -13.24
C ASP A 108 1.57 -12.68 -11.74
N GLY A 109 0.73 -12.15 -10.85
CA GLY A 109 0.88 -12.27 -9.39
C GLY A 109 1.75 -11.16 -8.77
N ALA A 110 2.36 -10.28 -9.57
CA ALA A 110 3.20 -9.20 -9.06
C ALA A 110 2.39 -8.07 -8.38
N GLU A 111 1.09 -7.96 -8.67
CA GLU A 111 0.15 -7.06 -7.99
C GLU A 111 0.07 -7.33 -6.49
N ALA A 112 0.39 -8.55 -6.03
CA ALA A 112 0.48 -8.90 -4.61
C ALA A 112 1.49 -8.03 -3.83
N ALA A 113 2.42 -7.33 -4.49
CA ALA A 113 3.27 -6.32 -3.88
C ALA A 113 2.46 -5.13 -3.31
N TRP A 114 1.26 -4.88 -3.82
CA TRP A 114 0.33 -3.86 -3.34
C TRP A 114 -0.65 -4.37 -2.28
N GLU A 115 -0.70 -5.69 -2.03
CA GLU A 115 -1.36 -6.25 -0.84
C GLU A 115 -0.54 -5.98 0.45
N ALA A 116 0.75 -5.65 0.31
CA ALA A 116 1.60 -5.27 1.42
C ALA A 116 1.13 -3.93 2.01
N ALA A 117 0.67 -3.94 3.27
CA ALA A 117 0.23 -2.72 3.93
C ALA A 117 1.40 -1.73 4.08
N PRO A 118 1.25 -0.47 3.67
CA PRO A 118 2.27 0.55 3.87
C PRO A 118 2.34 0.98 5.33
N ALA A 119 3.50 1.51 5.74
CA ALA A 119 3.57 2.34 6.93
C ALA A 119 2.95 3.71 6.62
N THR A 120 2.53 4.46 7.65
CA THR A 120 1.98 5.81 7.46
C THR A 120 2.97 6.73 6.73
N THR A 121 2.44 7.58 5.86
CA THR A 121 3.19 8.66 5.22
C THR A 121 3.51 9.80 6.20
N GLY A 122 2.87 9.81 7.38
CA GLY A 122 2.90 10.93 8.32
C GLY A 122 1.89 12.02 8.00
N GLN A 123 1.11 11.87 6.92
CA GLN A 123 0.08 12.80 6.49
C GLN A 123 -1.22 12.01 6.24
N THR A 124 -2.20 12.13 7.14
CA THR A 124 -3.43 11.33 7.10
C THR A 124 -4.18 11.47 5.77
N ALA A 125 -4.15 12.63 5.14
CA ALA A 125 -4.78 12.84 3.83
C ALA A 125 -4.13 11.98 2.73
N PHE A 126 -2.80 11.88 2.71
CA PHE A 126 -2.08 11.02 1.76
C PHE A 126 -2.26 9.54 2.08
N ASP A 127 -2.33 9.16 3.36
CA ASP A 127 -2.63 7.78 3.75
C ASP A 127 -4.01 7.36 3.22
N THR A 128 -5.03 8.22 3.42
CA THR A 128 -6.39 7.98 2.93
C THR A 128 -6.47 7.99 1.40
N LEU A 129 -5.77 8.90 0.72
CA LEU A 129 -5.70 8.92 -0.75
C LEU A 129 -5.04 7.66 -1.31
N LEU A 130 -3.89 7.25 -0.76
CA LEU A 130 -3.17 6.06 -1.22
C LEU A 130 -4.07 4.82 -1.09
N ALA A 131 -4.73 4.67 0.07
CA ALA A 131 -5.66 3.58 0.31
C ALA A 131 -6.84 3.59 -0.68
N THR A 132 -7.49 4.75 -0.83
CA THR A 132 -8.67 4.90 -1.70
C THR A 132 -8.35 4.65 -3.17
N LEU A 133 -7.26 5.22 -3.67
CA LEU A 133 -6.86 5.02 -5.06
C LEU A 133 -6.46 3.56 -5.30
N THR A 134 -5.75 2.92 -4.36
CA THR A 134 -5.42 1.51 -4.45
C THR A 134 -6.67 0.64 -4.51
N ALA A 135 -7.64 0.83 -3.60
CA ALA A 135 -8.90 0.07 -3.61
C ALA A 135 -9.64 0.18 -4.94
N ARG A 136 -9.66 1.38 -5.53
CA ARG A 136 -10.32 1.62 -6.81
C ARG A 136 -9.64 0.91 -7.98
N GLU A 137 -8.32 0.87 -8.01
CA GLU A 137 -7.60 0.18 -9.08
C GLU A 137 -7.80 -1.34 -9.01
N PHE A 138 -7.78 -1.94 -7.81
CA PHE A 138 -8.12 -3.35 -7.61
C PHE A 138 -9.56 -3.64 -8.06
N ALA A 139 -10.53 -2.85 -7.60
CA ALA A 139 -11.93 -3.02 -7.99
C ALA A 139 -12.15 -2.85 -9.50
N ALA A 140 -11.45 -1.90 -10.15
CA ALA A 140 -11.52 -1.71 -11.60
C ALA A 140 -10.93 -2.88 -12.39
N ALA A 141 -9.96 -3.60 -11.82
CA ALA A 141 -9.39 -4.83 -12.39
C ALA A 141 -10.24 -6.09 -12.08
N GLY A 142 -11.30 -5.97 -11.30
CA GLY A 142 -12.12 -7.12 -10.87
C GLY A 142 -11.50 -7.93 -9.73
N GLU A 143 -10.53 -7.36 -9.03
CA GLU A 143 -9.82 -7.97 -7.91
C GLU A 143 -10.33 -7.42 -6.57
N ASP A 144 -10.25 -8.22 -5.50
CA ASP A 144 -10.61 -7.78 -4.16
C ASP A 144 -9.55 -6.81 -3.61
N PRO A 145 -9.94 -5.61 -3.15
CA PRO A 145 -9.01 -4.67 -2.55
C PRO A 145 -8.33 -5.23 -1.29
N PRO A 146 -7.05 -4.92 -1.06
CA PRO A 146 -6.38 -5.29 0.18
C PRO A 146 -7.06 -4.67 1.42
N THR A 147 -7.09 -5.40 2.54
CA THR A 147 -7.76 -4.93 3.78
C THR A 147 -7.21 -3.61 4.33
N TRP A 148 -5.95 -3.28 4.07
CA TRP A 148 -5.37 -2.01 4.51
C TRP A 148 -5.95 -0.78 3.77
N THR A 149 -6.71 -1.00 2.69
CA THR A 149 -7.38 0.08 1.95
C THR A 149 -8.73 0.48 2.54
N GLU A 150 -9.21 -0.23 3.55
CA GLU A 150 -10.38 0.16 4.32
C GLU A 150 -10.03 1.36 5.21
N VAL A 151 -10.57 2.53 4.89
CA VAL A 151 -10.27 3.79 5.59
C VAL A 151 -11.54 4.53 5.95
N GLU A 152 -11.46 5.26 7.06
CA GLU A 152 -12.52 6.17 7.50
C GLU A 152 -12.34 7.57 6.87
N PRO A 153 -13.42 8.36 6.75
CA PRO A 153 -13.32 9.74 6.34
C PRO A 153 -12.39 10.56 7.25
N LEU A 154 -11.70 11.53 6.68
CA LEU A 154 -10.93 12.50 7.46
C LEU A 154 -11.85 13.26 8.42
N ALA A 155 -11.35 13.54 9.63
CA ALA A 155 -12.10 14.33 10.62
C ALA A 155 -12.37 15.76 10.13
N GLU A 156 -11.43 16.31 9.38
CA GLU A 156 -11.52 17.67 8.81
C GLU A 156 -11.37 17.60 7.29
N PRO A 157 -12.06 18.47 6.53
CA PRO A 157 -11.92 18.55 5.08
C PRO A 157 -10.48 18.90 4.66
N TRP A 158 -9.88 18.09 3.83
CA TRP A 158 -8.59 18.36 3.23
C TRP A 158 -8.77 18.87 1.80
N ILE A 159 -8.36 20.13 1.58
CA ILE A 159 -8.44 20.84 0.31
C ILE A 159 -7.06 21.42 0.07
N PRO A 160 -6.21 20.83 -0.78
CA PRO A 160 -4.90 21.36 -1.08
C PRO A 160 -5.00 22.69 -1.86
N ASP A 161 -4.02 23.56 -1.70
CA ASP A 161 -3.90 24.75 -2.51
C ASP A 161 -3.76 24.38 -3.99
N HIS A 162 -4.43 25.16 -4.85
CA HIS A 162 -4.39 24.92 -6.29
C HIS A 162 -4.08 26.24 -7.01
N PRO A 163 -3.12 26.25 -7.96
CA PRO A 163 -2.65 27.50 -8.57
C PRO A 163 -3.69 28.21 -9.44
N PHE A 164 -4.72 27.50 -9.91
CA PHE A 164 -5.68 28.02 -10.91
C PHE A 164 -7.16 27.90 -10.49
N LEU A 165 -7.47 27.23 -9.38
CA LEU A 165 -8.83 27.01 -8.94
C LEU A 165 -9.06 27.60 -7.55
N SER A 166 -10.24 28.21 -7.39
CA SER A 166 -10.77 28.55 -6.08
C SER A 166 -11.19 27.30 -5.30
N ARG A 167 -11.33 27.45 -3.98
CA ARG A 167 -11.81 26.38 -3.11
C ARG A 167 -13.16 25.80 -3.55
N ASP A 168 -14.09 26.65 -3.95
CA ASP A 168 -15.43 26.22 -4.39
C ASP A 168 -15.36 25.43 -5.72
N GLU A 169 -14.48 25.84 -6.63
CA GLU A 169 -14.26 25.10 -7.89
C GLU A 169 -13.61 23.75 -7.66
N ILE A 170 -12.67 23.63 -6.69
CA ILE A 170 -12.07 22.36 -6.30
C ILE A 170 -13.16 21.44 -5.78
N ILE A 171 -13.99 21.91 -4.85
CA ILE A 171 -15.09 21.12 -4.27
C ILE A 171 -16.05 20.65 -5.36
N ALA A 172 -16.45 21.55 -6.26
CA ALA A 172 -17.40 21.24 -7.35
C ALA A 172 -16.86 20.22 -8.36
N GLN A 173 -15.52 20.14 -8.54
CA GLN A 173 -14.86 19.22 -9.48
C GLN A 173 -14.36 17.93 -8.82
N THR A 174 -14.56 17.79 -7.52
CA THR A 174 -14.12 16.60 -6.76
C THR A 174 -15.03 15.41 -7.03
N PRO A 175 -14.49 14.24 -7.35
CA PRO A 175 -15.28 13.02 -7.46
C PRO A 175 -15.96 12.64 -6.13
N ASP A 176 -17.20 12.17 -6.19
CA ASP A 176 -18.02 11.80 -5.02
C ASP A 176 -17.32 10.85 -4.05
N TYR A 177 -16.55 9.89 -4.57
CA TYR A 177 -15.86 8.91 -3.71
C TYR A 177 -14.76 9.53 -2.85
N LEU A 178 -14.17 10.65 -3.25
CA LEU A 178 -13.22 11.41 -2.43
C LEU A 178 -13.95 12.40 -1.52
N ALA A 179 -14.97 13.07 -2.01
CA ALA A 179 -15.76 13.98 -1.20
C ALA A 179 -16.37 13.30 0.03
N ARG A 180 -16.80 12.03 -0.09
CA ARG A 180 -17.27 11.19 1.04
C ARG A 180 -16.20 10.92 2.10
N LEU A 181 -14.93 11.06 1.75
CA LEU A 181 -13.80 10.89 2.65
C LEU A 181 -13.23 12.22 3.15
N ASN A 182 -13.96 13.33 2.94
CA ASN A 182 -13.50 14.69 3.25
C ASN A 182 -12.20 15.08 2.53
N ILE A 183 -11.96 14.53 1.34
CA ILE A 183 -10.84 14.85 0.47
C ILE A 183 -11.38 15.54 -0.78
N PHE A 184 -10.86 16.74 -1.05
CA PHE A 184 -11.35 17.55 -2.17
C PHE A 184 -10.21 17.87 -3.12
N VAL A 185 -10.18 17.16 -4.25
CA VAL A 185 -9.22 17.33 -5.34
C VAL A 185 -9.94 17.18 -6.67
N PRO A 186 -9.65 18.02 -7.66
CA PRO A 186 -10.31 17.93 -8.97
C PRO A 186 -10.03 16.59 -9.66
N ALA A 187 -11.03 16.03 -10.32
CA ALA A 187 -10.89 14.75 -11.05
C ALA A 187 -9.74 14.76 -12.07
N ARG A 188 -9.51 15.91 -12.72
CA ARG A 188 -8.44 16.09 -13.71
C ARG A 188 -7.03 15.94 -13.12
N ASP A 189 -6.84 16.30 -11.84
CA ASP A 189 -5.54 16.22 -11.16
C ASP A 189 -5.19 14.79 -10.73
N LEU A 190 -6.15 13.87 -10.86
CA LEU A 190 -5.96 12.44 -10.67
C LEU A 190 -5.53 11.73 -11.97
N VAL A 191 -5.40 12.43 -13.07
CA VAL A 191 -4.98 11.85 -14.36
C VAL A 191 -3.51 12.17 -14.60
N THR A 192 -2.73 11.14 -14.86
CA THR A 192 -1.35 11.29 -15.35
C THR A 192 -1.35 11.51 -16.86
N ALA A 193 -0.56 12.47 -17.31
CA ALA A 193 -0.40 12.80 -18.72
C ALA A 193 0.38 11.73 -19.48
#